data_b4aa69935cb25348ec63c64f4aa0de03
#
_entry.id   b4aa69935cb25348ec63c64f4aa0de03
#
_cell.length_a   1.000
_cell.length_b   1.000
_cell.length_c   1.000
_cell.angle_alpha   90.00
_cell.angle_beta   90.00
_cell.angle_gamma   90.00
#
_symmetry.space_group_name_H-M   'P 1'
#
loop_
_entity.id
_entity.type
_entity.pdbx_description
1 polymer ?
#
loop_
_entity_poly.entity_id
_entity_poly.type
_entity_poly.pdbx_seq_one_letter_code
_entity_poly.pdbx_strand_id
1 'polypeptide(L)'
;MIPTPLNHSPFFHLQAKKRLATLLNSSVKEIKDILETLASNPSEYYHVFMLRQQGKERQVEEPIKNLKRLHSRIKNLLARTETPKWLISGQKGKSIADNARPHINAKFVTCVDIEKFYKNVAWERVFQMFLYTFYTSPDVAYWLTELIMYYDPKTERYFIPTGSPCSQIVAFWAYYQTFNDIARYVENLGLTMTLYVDDLTLSLNKPISKSIISNINKRLKSVGLSLKLSKIKQYGPSHYKVITGNCITPEHNLVPTRKLRYDISKMVRNKKLTSLTIHELRTLSGKIAATHLQDPTTFACLYAKTRAILKAKKSIPVKSKR
;
A
#
# COMPACT_ATOMS: atom_id res chain seq x y z
N MET A 1 16.49 10.20 2.94
CA MET A 1 17.32 9.69 1.82
C MET A 1 16.55 10.03 0.56
N ILE A 2 17.22 10.59 -0.43
CA ILE A 2 16.64 10.91 -1.75
C ILE A 2 16.64 9.60 -2.55
N PRO A 3 15.54 9.22 -3.23
CA PRO A 3 15.52 8.07 -4.13
C PRO A 3 16.54 8.23 -5.25
N THR A 4 17.08 7.12 -5.71
CA THR A 4 18.08 7.07 -6.78
C THR A 4 17.53 6.32 -8.00
N PRO A 5 18.01 6.61 -9.23
CA PRO A 5 17.64 5.87 -10.42
C PRO A 5 17.78 4.35 -10.26
N LEU A 6 17.03 3.58 -11.05
CA LEU A 6 16.98 2.13 -10.95
C LEU A 6 18.37 1.47 -10.99
N ASN A 7 19.25 1.95 -11.86
CA ASN A 7 20.62 1.48 -12.00
C ASN A 7 21.52 1.78 -10.78
N HIS A 8 21.06 2.58 -9.83
CA HIS A 8 21.74 2.84 -8.55
C HIS A 8 21.00 2.17 -7.37
N SER A 9 20.01 1.33 -7.65
CA SER A 9 19.33 0.54 -6.63
C SER A 9 20.33 -0.39 -5.92
N PRO A 10 20.19 -0.60 -4.59
CA PRO A 10 21.03 -1.56 -3.87
C PRO A 10 20.94 -3.01 -4.41
N PHE A 11 19.85 -3.34 -5.11
CA PHE A 11 19.69 -4.65 -5.74
C PHE A 11 20.19 -4.71 -7.17
N PHE A 12 20.51 -3.56 -7.80
CA PHE A 12 20.94 -3.54 -9.18
C PHE A 12 22.31 -4.22 -9.35
N HIS A 13 22.39 -5.17 -10.30
CA HIS A 13 23.57 -6.03 -10.54
C HIS A 13 24.07 -6.76 -9.29
N LEU A 14 23.19 -7.18 -8.41
CA LEU A 14 23.54 -7.98 -7.24
C LEU A 14 23.76 -9.44 -7.64
N GLN A 15 25.02 -9.86 -7.72
CA GLN A 15 25.42 -11.17 -8.28
C GLN A 15 25.77 -12.24 -7.22
N ALA A 16 26.06 -11.85 -5.98
CA ALA A 16 26.58 -12.78 -4.98
C ALA A 16 25.66 -12.87 -3.73
N LYS A 17 25.33 -14.11 -3.32
CA LYS A 17 24.58 -14.39 -2.08
C LYS A 17 25.25 -13.80 -0.83
N LYS A 18 26.58 -13.79 -0.77
CA LYS A 18 27.31 -13.16 0.35
C LYS A 18 27.01 -11.65 0.43
N ARG A 19 26.98 -10.95 -0.71
CA ARG A 19 26.65 -9.54 -0.77
C ARG A 19 25.17 -9.29 -0.44
N LEU A 20 24.27 -10.17 -0.89
CA LEU A 20 22.86 -10.14 -0.49
C LEU A 20 22.72 -10.23 1.04
N ALA A 21 23.38 -11.21 1.66
CA ALA A 21 23.32 -11.38 3.11
C ALA A 21 23.80 -10.12 3.86
N THR A 22 24.92 -9.53 3.43
CA THR A 22 25.40 -8.24 3.97
C THR A 22 24.37 -7.10 3.81
N LEU A 23 23.77 -6.96 2.63
CA LEU A 23 22.73 -5.94 2.38
C LEU A 23 21.50 -6.13 3.27
N LEU A 24 21.14 -7.38 3.57
CA LEU A 24 20.02 -7.73 4.44
C LEU A 24 20.36 -7.68 5.93
N ASN A 25 21.60 -7.31 6.32
CA ASN A 25 22.12 -7.38 7.68
C ASN A 25 21.93 -8.78 8.28
N SER A 26 22.35 -9.79 7.54
CA SER A 26 22.22 -11.22 7.86
C SER A 26 23.48 -11.98 7.43
N SER A 27 23.54 -13.26 7.73
CA SER A 27 24.54 -14.19 7.21
C SER A 27 23.96 -15.10 6.13
N VAL A 28 24.84 -15.64 5.29
CA VAL A 28 24.45 -16.67 4.29
C VAL A 28 23.82 -17.89 4.95
N LYS A 29 24.35 -18.29 6.12
CA LYS A 29 23.81 -19.40 6.92
C LYS A 29 22.40 -19.08 7.41
N GLU A 30 22.19 -17.92 8.06
CA GLU A 30 20.87 -17.52 8.55
C GLU A 30 19.81 -17.51 7.44
N ILE A 31 20.17 -16.99 6.26
CA ILE A 31 19.23 -16.96 5.12
C ILE A 31 18.91 -18.38 4.64
N LYS A 32 19.91 -19.27 4.55
CA LYS A 32 19.69 -20.67 4.17
C LYS A 32 18.78 -21.40 5.16
N ASP A 33 19.05 -21.26 6.45
CA ASP A 33 18.25 -21.88 7.53
C ASP A 33 16.78 -21.41 7.45
N ILE A 34 16.55 -20.12 7.17
CA ILE A 34 15.20 -19.59 6.97
C ILE A 34 14.54 -20.20 5.73
N LEU A 35 15.24 -20.28 4.60
CA LEU A 35 14.70 -20.84 3.36
C LEU A 35 14.34 -22.31 3.49
N GLU A 36 15.20 -23.11 4.13
CA GLU A 36 14.97 -24.53 4.41
C GLU A 36 13.73 -24.71 5.31
N THR A 37 13.58 -23.85 6.33
CA THR A 37 12.42 -23.88 7.21
C THR A 37 11.15 -23.43 6.47
N LEU A 38 11.21 -22.40 5.62
CA LEU A 38 10.05 -21.95 4.83
C LEU A 38 9.58 -23.05 3.86
N ALA A 39 10.50 -23.85 3.31
CA ALA A 39 10.17 -24.97 2.42
C ALA A 39 9.51 -26.15 3.17
N SER A 40 9.91 -26.41 4.41
CA SER A 40 9.43 -27.57 5.20
C SER A 40 8.26 -27.19 6.14
N ASN A 41 8.31 -26.04 6.77
CA ASN A 41 7.34 -25.59 7.77
C ASN A 41 7.17 -24.06 7.75
N PRO A 42 6.44 -23.50 6.79
CA PRO A 42 6.25 -22.04 6.69
C PRO A 42 5.57 -21.42 7.92
N SER A 43 4.81 -22.20 8.71
CA SER A 43 4.12 -21.69 9.91
C SER A 43 5.09 -21.24 11.01
N GLU A 44 6.34 -21.66 10.98
CA GLU A 44 7.35 -21.21 11.94
C GLU A 44 7.72 -19.73 11.77
N TYR A 45 7.59 -19.22 10.55
CA TYR A 45 7.94 -17.82 10.21
C TYR A 45 6.75 -16.94 9.87
N TYR A 46 5.52 -17.50 9.89
CA TYR A 46 4.29 -16.74 9.63
C TYR A 46 3.25 -16.94 10.72
N HIS A 47 2.73 -15.82 11.22
CA HIS A 47 1.50 -15.79 11.99
C HIS A 47 0.32 -15.55 11.04
N VAL A 48 -0.52 -16.57 10.86
CA VAL A 48 -1.69 -16.50 9.99
C VAL A 48 -2.94 -16.34 10.83
N PHE A 49 -3.70 -15.28 10.60
CA PHE A 49 -4.92 -14.98 11.34
C PHE A 49 -5.99 -14.35 10.47
N MET A 50 -7.24 -14.41 10.93
CA MET A 50 -8.38 -13.77 10.27
C MET A 50 -8.59 -12.37 10.84
N LEU A 51 -8.51 -11.35 9.96
CA LEU A 51 -8.84 -9.97 10.32
C LEU A 51 -10.25 -9.65 9.85
N ARG A 52 -11.15 -9.34 10.79
CA ARG A 52 -12.50 -8.86 10.49
C ARG A 52 -12.51 -7.33 10.39
N GLN A 53 -12.73 -6.81 9.19
CA GLN A 53 -12.79 -5.37 8.94
C GLN A 53 -13.99 -5.02 8.07
N GLN A 54 -14.84 -4.11 8.53
CA GLN A 54 -16.05 -3.66 7.82
C GLN A 54 -16.96 -4.81 7.34
N GLY A 55 -17.17 -5.82 8.19
CA GLY A 55 -18.01 -6.98 7.87
C GLY A 55 -17.41 -7.98 6.88
N LYS A 56 -16.15 -7.81 6.49
CA LYS A 56 -15.40 -8.75 5.64
C LYS A 56 -14.29 -9.39 6.45
N GLU A 57 -14.12 -10.68 6.25
CA GLU A 57 -12.99 -11.42 6.80
C GLU A 57 -11.88 -11.52 5.75
N ARG A 58 -10.66 -11.30 6.20
CA ARG A 58 -9.45 -11.44 5.37
C ARG A 58 -8.42 -12.24 6.14
N GLN A 59 -7.87 -13.25 5.51
CA GLN A 59 -6.70 -13.93 6.02
C GLN A 59 -5.49 -13.01 5.86
N VAL A 60 -4.71 -12.89 6.92
CA VAL A 60 -3.48 -12.10 6.97
C VAL A 60 -2.33 -13.03 7.32
N GLU A 61 -1.30 -13.03 6.49
CA GLU A 61 -0.05 -13.75 6.70
C GLU A 61 1.00 -12.73 7.14
N GLU A 62 1.25 -12.66 8.43
CA GLU A 62 2.26 -11.76 8.99
C GLU A 62 3.57 -12.50 9.21
N PRO A 63 4.67 -12.12 8.52
CA PRO A 63 5.99 -12.68 8.82
C PRO A 63 6.41 -12.29 10.24
N ILE A 64 7.02 -13.21 10.95
CA ILE A 64 7.48 -13.03 12.34
C ILE A 64 9.00 -13.23 12.43
N LYS A 65 9.56 -13.07 13.62
CA LYS A 65 10.98 -13.31 13.92
C LYS A 65 11.92 -12.60 12.91
N ASN A 66 12.98 -13.29 12.52
CA ASN A 66 14.00 -12.79 11.59
C ASN A 66 13.44 -12.54 10.18
N LEU A 67 12.44 -13.29 9.73
CA LEU A 67 11.82 -13.07 8.42
C LEU A 67 11.17 -11.68 8.32
N LYS A 68 10.47 -11.23 9.37
CA LYS A 68 9.90 -9.87 9.42
C LYS A 68 10.98 -8.78 9.34
N ARG A 69 12.14 -9.02 9.99
CA ARG A 69 13.30 -8.13 9.91
C ARG A 69 13.84 -8.06 8.49
N LEU A 70 14.01 -9.21 7.81
CA LEU A 70 14.45 -9.27 6.42
C LEU A 70 13.47 -8.58 5.48
N HIS A 71 12.15 -8.80 5.62
CA HIS A 71 11.13 -8.10 4.82
C HIS A 71 11.17 -6.58 5.02
N SER A 72 11.35 -6.13 6.26
CA SER A 72 11.50 -4.69 6.56
C SER A 72 12.77 -4.11 5.90
N ARG A 73 13.85 -4.89 5.87
CA ARG A 73 15.10 -4.47 5.23
C ARG A 73 14.96 -4.43 3.72
N ILE A 74 14.35 -5.44 3.09
CA ILE A 74 14.05 -5.47 1.64
C ILE A 74 13.20 -4.26 1.25
N LYS A 75 12.11 -3.98 1.99
CA LYS A 75 11.31 -2.78 1.81
C LYS A 75 12.16 -1.51 1.79
N ASN A 76 13.00 -1.35 2.81
CA ASN A 76 13.81 -0.14 2.97
C ASN A 76 14.87 0.02 1.87
N LEU A 77 15.36 -1.08 1.32
CA LEU A 77 16.29 -1.08 0.19
C LEU A 77 15.58 -0.75 -1.12
N LEU A 78 14.44 -1.39 -1.41
CA LEU A 78 13.63 -1.09 -2.60
C LEU A 78 13.10 0.35 -2.60
N ALA A 79 12.75 0.89 -1.43
CA ALA A 79 12.26 2.27 -1.28
C ALA A 79 13.33 3.34 -1.57
N ARG A 80 14.58 2.97 -1.81
CA ARG A 80 15.64 3.87 -2.28
C ARG A 80 15.62 4.06 -3.80
N THR A 81 14.90 3.20 -4.51
CA THR A 81 14.79 3.26 -5.97
C THR A 81 13.69 4.25 -6.37
N GLU A 82 13.98 5.12 -7.32
CA GLU A 82 13.00 6.06 -7.86
C GLU A 82 11.81 5.32 -8.45
N THR A 83 10.64 5.89 -8.25
CA THR A 83 9.38 5.38 -8.78
C THR A 83 8.67 6.45 -9.59
N PRO A 84 7.81 6.06 -10.55
CA PRO A 84 7.06 7.02 -11.34
C PRO A 84 6.19 7.94 -10.49
N LYS A 85 5.95 9.16 -10.95
CA LYS A 85 5.12 10.18 -10.27
C LYS A 85 3.67 9.72 -10.04
N TRP A 86 3.16 8.84 -10.90
CA TRP A 86 1.81 8.29 -10.78
C TRP A 86 1.66 7.22 -9.70
N LEU A 87 2.77 6.64 -9.19
CA LEU A 87 2.72 5.80 -7.99
C LEU A 87 2.69 6.66 -6.74
N ILE A 88 1.62 6.54 -5.97
CA ILE A 88 1.44 7.34 -4.75
C ILE A 88 1.70 6.50 -3.50
N SER A 89 1.23 5.27 -3.50
CA SER A 89 1.30 4.39 -2.33
C SER A 89 2.74 3.96 -2.01
N GLY A 90 3.05 3.81 -0.72
CA GLY A 90 4.38 3.35 -0.27
C GLY A 90 5.51 4.38 -0.40
N GLN A 91 5.23 5.58 -0.90
CA GLN A 91 6.22 6.63 -1.09
C GLN A 91 6.37 7.49 0.18
N LYS A 92 7.63 7.74 0.57
CA LYS A 92 7.91 8.61 1.73
C LYS A 92 7.37 10.02 1.49
N GLY A 93 6.61 10.55 2.45
CA GLY A 93 6.02 11.88 2.37
C GLY A 93 4.75 11.97 1.52
N LYS A 94 4.30 10.88 0.90
CA LYS A 94 3.02 10.81 0.21
C LYS A 94 1.92 10.27 1.12
N SER A 95 0.73 10.77 0.92
CA SER A 95 -0.49 10.42 1.67
C SER A 95 -1.61 9.99 0.72
N ILE A 96 -2.71 9.54 1.30
CA ILE A 96 -3.94 9.26 0.54
C ILE A 96 -4.49 10.51 -0.15
N ALA A 97 -4.27 11.71 0.42
CA ALA A 97 -4.67 12.97 -0.21
C ALA A 97 -3.88 13.25 -1.50
N ASP A 98 -2.61 12.84 -1.54
CA ASP A 98 -1.77 12.97 -2.74
C ASP A 98 -2.24 12.09 -3.89
N ASN A 99 -3.04 11.04 -3.61
CA ASN A 99 -3.69 10.24 -4.65
C ASN A 99 -4.88 10.97 -5.29
N ALA A 100 -5.58 11.83 -4.54
CA ALA A 100 -6.72 12.58 -5.05
C ALA A 100 -6.33 13.91 -5.73
N ARG A 101 -5.24 14.55 -5.27
CA ARG A 101 -4.82 15.89 -5.75
C ARG A 101 -4.65 16.00 -7.26
N PRO A 102 -4.04 15.06 -8.00
CA PRO A 102 -3.92 15.16 -9.46
C PRO A 102 -5.26 15.19 -10.20
N HIS A 103 -6.34 14.74 -9.55
CA HIS A 103 -7.67 14.60 -10.13
C HIS A 103 -8.64 15.73 -9.74
N ILE A 104 -8.20 16.72 -8.95
CA ILE A 104 -9.07 17.79 -8.40
C ILE A 104 -9.82 18.53 -9.51
N ASN A 105 -9.13 18.95 -10.57
CA ASN A 105 -9.69 19.79 -11.64
C ASN A 105 -10.39 18.98 -12.73
N ALA A 106 -10.40 17.65 -12.64
CA ALA A 106 -11.02 16.82 -13.67
C ALA A 106 -12.54 16.73 -13.52
N LYS A 107 -13.25 16.87 -14.65
CA LYS A 107 -14.72 16.74 -14.70
C LYS A 107 -15.16 15.29 -14.47
N PHE A 108 -14.44 14.31 -15.03
CA PHE A 108 -14.77 12.89 -14.93
C PHE A 108 -13.64 12.13 -14.25
N VAL A 109 -14.00 11.24 -13.33
CA VAL A 109 -13.06 10.38 -12.62
C VAL A 109 -13.60 8.95 -12.65
N THR A 110 -12.69 7.98 -12.90
CA THR A 110 -13.00 6.56 -12.80
C THR A 110 -12.02 5.90 -11.85
N CYS A 111 -12.53 5.22 -10.83
CA CYS A 111 -11.73 4.41 -9.91
C CYS A 111 -12.00 2.95 -10.18
N VAL A 112 -10.94 2.16 -10.31
CA VAL A 112 -10.97 0.70 -10.52
C VAL A 112 -10.03 0.01 -9.55
N ASP A 113 -10.41 -1.18 -9.10
CA ASP A 113 -9.69 -1.99 -8.09
C ASP A 113 -9.14 -3.26 -8.79
N ILE A 114 -7.88 -3.62 -8.55
CA ILE A 114 -7.32 -4.88 -9.05
C ILE A 114 -7.78 -6.01 -8.12
N GLU A 115 -8.36 -7.04 -8.71
CA GLU A 115 -8.95 -8.13 -7.93
C GLU A 115 -7.89 -8.95 -7.20
N LYS A 116 -8.03 -9.10 -5.87
CA LYS A 116 -7.16 -9.91 -5.01
C LYS A 116 -5.66 -9.69 -5.29
N PHE A 117 -5.24 -8.44 -5.46
CA PHE A 117 -3.93 -8.08 -6.01
C PHE A 117 -2.79 -8.92 -5.41
N TYR A 118 -2.54 -8.87 -4.10
CA TYR A 118 -1.43 -9.62 -3.48
C TYR A 118 -1.53 -11.14 -3.66
N LYS A 119 -2.76 -11.70 -3.63
CA LYS A 119 -2.99 -13.14 -3.82
C LYS A 119 -2.78 -13.60 -5.26
N ASN A 120 -2.82 -12.67 -6.22
CA ASN A 120 -2.63 -12.93 -7.64
C ASN A 120 -1.23 -12.53 -8.13
N VAL A 121 -0.34 -12.08 -7.25
CA VAL A 121 1.08 -11.90 -7.61
C VAL A 121 1.74 -13.26 -7.73
N ALA A 122 2.11 -13.63 -8.94
CA ALA A 122 2.77 -14.89 -9.23
C ALA A 122 4.24 -14.89 -8.78
N TRP A 123 4.74 -16.05 -8.35
CA TRP A 123 6.12 -16.25 -7.96
C TRP A 123 7.09 -15.84 -9.10
N GLU A 124 6.78 -16.26 -10.31
CA GLU A 124 7.57 -15.98 -11.52
C GLU A 124 7.72 -14.48 -11.79
N ARG A 125 6.72 -13.68 -11.45
CA ARG A 125 6.77 -12.22 -11.62
C ARG A 125 7.74 -11.58 -10.64
N VAL A 126 7.79 -12.04 -9.41
CA VAL A 126 8.74 -11.56 -8.41
C VAL A 126 10.16 -12.01 -8.76
N PHE A 127 10.33 -13.26 -9.21
CA PHE A 127 11.61 -13.77 -9.69
C PHE A 127 12.12 -12.97 -10.91
N GLN A 128 11.27 -12.79 -11.93
CA GLN A 128 11.59 -12.02 -13.13
C GLN A 128 11.92 -10.55 -12.83
N MET A 129 11.24 -9.96 -11.87
CA MET A 129 11.55 -8.61 -11.39
C MET A 129 12.99 -8.50 -10.91
N PHE A 130 13.43 -9.39 -10.03
CA PHE A 130 14.81 -9.37 -9.57
C PHE A 130 15.79 -9.70 -10.70
N LEU A 131 15.49 -10.71 -11.49
CA LEU A 131 16.38 -11.18 -12.56
C LEU A 131 16.54 -10.14 -13.69
N TYR A 132 15.45 -9.57 -14.19
CA TYR A 132 15.45 -8.73 -15.40
C TYR A 132 15.32 -7.24 -15.14
N THR A 133 14.62 -6.82 -14.07
CA THR A 133 14.51 -5.39 -13.76
C THR A 133 15.70 -4.91 -12.92
N PHE A 134 16.12 -5.72 -11.95
CA PHE A 134 17.28 -5.40 -11.11
C PHE A 134 18.59 -6.08 -11.58
N TYR A 135 18.55 -6.91 -12.62
CA TYR A 135 19.71 -7.61 -13.18
C TYR A 135 20.52 -8.40 -12.15
N THR A 136 19.84 -9.05 -11.19
CA THR A 136 20.51 -9.89 -10.21
C THR A 136 20.89 -11.24 -10.83
N SER A 137 21.80 -11.99 -10.20
CA SER A 137 22.02 -13.39 -10.61
C SER A 137 20.78 -14.24 -10.32
N PRO A 138 20.58 -15.34 -11.09
CA PRO A 138 19.41 -16.24 -10.90
C PRO A 138 19.27 -16.77 -9.48
N ASP A 139 20.38 -17.12 -8.84
CA ASP A 139 20.42 -17.65 -7.50
C ASP A 139 20.12 -16.59 -6.40
N VAL A 140 20.47 -15.33 -6.64
CA VAL A 140 20.07 -14.20 -5.78
C VAL A 140 18.60 -13.87 -5.99
N ALA A 141 18.12 -13.84 -7.25
CA ALA A 141 16.69 -13.66 -7.56
C ALA A 141 15.84 -14.74 -6.88
N TYR A 142 16.25 -16.01 -6.96
CA TYR A 142 15.58 -17.12 -6.32
C TYR A 142 15.48 -16.93 -4.79
N TRP A 143 16.61 -16.63 -4.12
CA TRP A 143 16.61 -16.42 -2.67
C TRP A 143 15.71 -15.26 -2.23
N LEU A 144 15.75 -14.15 -2.96
CA LEU A 144 14.88 -13.01 -2.67
C LEU A 144 13.41 -13.36 -2.85
N THR A 145 13.08 -14.11 -3.90
CA THR A 145 11.71 -14.52 -4.18
C THR A 145 11.17 -15.45 -3.11
N GLU A 146 11.95 -16.50 -2.75
CA GLU A 146 11.56 -17.44 -1.68
C GLU A 146 11.42 -16.75 -0.32
N LEU A 147 12.30 -15.81 0.02
CA LEU A 147 12.17 -15.03 1.25
C LEU A 147 10.88 -14.20 1.30
N ILE A 148 10.39 -13.70 0.17
CA ILE A 148 9.29 -12.75 0.09
C ILE A 148 7.93 -13.43 -0.06
N MET A 149 7.87 -14.50 -0.85
CA MET A 149 6.63 -15.17 -1.19
C MET A 149 6.18 -16.11 -0.06
N TYR A 150 4.88 -16.15 0.16
CA TYR A 150 4.27 -17.09 1.09
C TYR A 150 3.70 -18.28 0.30
N TYR A 151 4.13 -19.47 0.63
CA TYR A 151 3.51 -20.71 0.15
C TYR A 151 2.34 -21.08 1.06
N ASP A 152 1.15 -21.17 0.48
CA ASP A 152 -0.05 -21.63 1.18
C ASP A 152 -0.24 -23.13 0.94
N PRO A 153 -0.02 -23.98 1.96
CA PRO A 153 -0.14 -25.42 1.80
C PRO A 153 -1.58 -25.89 1.51
N LYS A 154 -2.60 -25.05 1.79
CA LYS A 154 -3.99 -25.41 1.53
C LYS A 154 -4.37 -25.25 0.07
N THR A 155 -3.80 -24.29 -0.62
CA THR A 155 -4.07 -23.99 -2.04
C THR A 155 -2.93 -24.37 -2.96
N GLU A 156 -1.81 -24.83 -2.39
CA GLU A 156 -0.57 -25.21 -3.09
C GLU A 156 -0.06 -24.08 -4.01
N ARG A 157 -0.20 -22.81 -3.54
CA ARG A 157 0.14 -21.64 -4.34
C ARG A 157 1.02 -20.68 -3.57
N TYR A 158 1.94 -20.07 -4.31
CA TYR A 158 2.67 -18.90 -3.84
C TYR A 158 1.89 -17.63 -4.08
N PHE A 159 2.00 -16.68 -3.15
CA PHE A 159 1.51 -15.32 -3.30
C PHE A 159 2.24 -14.36 -2.35
N ILE A 160 2.07 -13.06 -2.55
CA ILE A 160 2.64 -12.06 -1.61
C ILE A 160 1.79 -12.01 -0.34
N PRO A 161 2.39 -12.23 0.85
CA PRO A 161 1.68 -12.21 2.13
C PRO A 161 1.13 -10.82 2.45
N THR A 162 -0.15 -10.72 2.84
CA THR A 162 -0.83 -9.45 3.06
C THR A 162 -0.35 -8.68 4.29
N GLY A 163 0.23 -9.36 5.29
CA GLY A 163 0.78 -8.78 6.52
C GLY A 163 2.26 -8.40 6.44
N SER A 164 2.91 -8.58 5.32
CA SER A 164 4.34 -8.30 5.20
C SER A 164 4.64 -6.80 4.96
N PRO A 165 5.70 -6.27 5.59
CA PRO A 165 6.12 -4.89 5.36
C PRO A 165 6.56 -4.59 3.92
N CYS A 166 7.07 -5.57 3.16
CA CYS A 166 7.58 -5.34 1.80
C CYS A 166 6.54 -5.60 0.70
N SER A 167 5.35 -6.15 1.02
CA SER A 167 4.37 -6.61 0.03
C SER A 167 3.99 -5.56 -0.99
N GLN A 168 3.73 -4.35 -0.54
CA GLN A 168 3.28 -3.26 -1.40
C GLN A 168 4.32 -2.88 -2.45
N ILE A 169 5.57 -2.70 -2.05
CA ILE A 169 6.63 -2.26 -2.96
C ILE A 169 7.09 -3.39 -3.89
N VAL A 170 7.09 -4.63 -3.40
CA VAL A 170 7.42 -5.80 -4.22
C VAL A 170 6.33 -6.04 -5.27
N ALA A 171 5.05 -6.02 -4.88
CA ALA A 171 3.94 -6.17 -5.81
C ALA A 171 3.96 -5.09 -6.92
N PHE A 172 4.29 -3.85 -6.56
CA PHE A 172 4.46 -2.78 -7.54
C PHE A 172 5.59 -3.09 -8.53
N TRP A 173 6.80 -3.42 -8.04
CA TRP A 173 7.95 -3.67 -8.91
C TRP A 173 7.77 -4.92 -9.77
N ALA A 174 7.10 -5.97 -9.26
CA ALA A 174 6.80 -7.19 -10.02
C ALA A 174 5.93 -6.92 -11.26
N TYR A 175 5.12 -5.87 -11.25
CA TYR A 175 4.26 -5.46 -12.37
C TYR A 175 4.60 -4.06 -12.90
N TYR A 176 5.78 -3.53 -12.58
CA TYR A 176 6.19 -2.18 -12.97
C TYR A 176 6.04 -1.92 -14.47
N GLN A 177 6.51 -2.84 -15.32
CA GLN A 177 6.42 -2.69 -16.78
C GLN A 177 4.97 -2.60 -17.24
N THR A 178 4.10 -3.48 -16.74
CA THR A 178 2.67 -3.47 -17.07
C THR A 178 1.99 -2.18 -16.64
N PHE A 179 2.26 -1.70 -15.43
CA PHE A 179 1.70 -0.43 -14.94
C PHE A 179 2.24 0.77 -15.73
N ASN A 180 3.51 0.73 -16.13
CA ASN A 180 4.12 1.77 -16.94
C ASN A 180 3.54 1.80 -18.37
N ASP A 181 3.25 0.63 -18.95
CA ASP A 181 2.58 0.53 -20.26
C ASP A 181 1.12 1.02 -20.18
N ILE A 182 0.42 0.74 -19.08
CA ILE A 182 -0.91 1.30 -18.83
C ILE A 182 -0.82 2.83 -18.69
N ALA A 183 0.15 3.33 -17.93
CA ALA A 183 0.34 4.77 -17.74
C ALA A 183 0.59 5.49 -19.06
N ARG A 184 1.49 4.99 -19.88
CA ARG A 184 1.74 5.53 -21.24
C ARG A 184 0.51 5.47 -22.13
N TYR A 185 -0.21 4.36 -22.11
CA TYR A 185 -1.45 4.22 -22.88
C TYR A 185 -2.49 5.27 -22.51
N VAL A 186 -2.75 5.50 -21.25
CA VAL A 186 -3.76 6.47 -20.80
C VAL A 186 -3.27 7.91 -20.96
N GLU A 187 -1.97 8.17 -20.77
CA GLU A 187 -1.35 9.47 -21.01
C GLU A 187 -1.48 9.90 -22.47
N ASN A 188 -1.25 8.98 -23.43
CA ASN A 188 -1.44 9.23 -24.86
C ASN A 188 -2.91 9.55 -25.23
N LEU A 189 -3.86 9.20 -24.38
CA LEU A 189 -5.28 9.57 -24.52
C LEU A 189 -5.63 10.84 -23.73
N GLY A 190 -4.64 11.52 -23.14
CA GLY A 190 -4.81 12.73 -22.36
C GLY A 190 -5.39 12.52 -20.95
N LEU A 191 -5.40 11.27 -20.45
CA LEU A 191 -5.86 10.99 -19.08
C LEU A 191 -4.76 11.21 -18.05
N THR A 192 -5.15 11.68 -16.87
CA THR A 192 -4.30 11.60 -15.68
C THR A 192 -4.54 10.28 -14.97
N MET A 193 -3.45 9.60 -14.59
CA MET A 193 -3.48 8.33 -13.86
C MET A 193 -2.76 8.46 -12.53
N THR A 194 -3.31 7.83 -11.47
CA THR A 194 -2.57 7.51 -10.25
C THR A 194 -2.83 6.06 -9.83
N LEU A 195 -1.84 5.47 -9.14
CA LEU A 195 -1.92 4.11 -8.58
C LEU A 195 -1.67 4.17 -7.07
N TYR A 196 -2.62 3.62 -6.31
CA TYR A 196 -2.50 3.48 -4.86
C TYR A 196 -2.72 2.01 -4.48
N VAL A 197 -1.66 1.24 -4.37
CA VAL A 197 -1.63 -0.23 -4.17
C VAL A 197 -2.32 -0.94 -5.34
N ASP A 198 -3.58 -1.30 -5.16
CA ASP A 198 -4.48 -1.99 -6.11
C ASP A 198 -5.56 -1.05 -6.69
N ASP A 199 -5.67 0.18 -6.15
CA ASP A 199 -6.61 1.20 -6.62
C ASP A 199 -5.99 2.04 -7.76
N LEU A 200 -6.48 1.88 -8.97
CA LEU A 200 -6.14 2.71 -10.12
C LEU A 200 -7.20 3.82 -10.29
N THR A 201 -6.76 5.07 -10.28
CA THR A 201 -7.62 6.23 -10.54
C THR A 201 -7.24 6.88 -11.85
N LEU A 202 -8.25 7.12 -12.69
CA LEU A 202 -8.15 7.79 -13.98
C LEU A 202 -9.01 9.04 -13.99
N SER A 203 -8.56 10.11 -14.63
CA SER A 203 -9.39 11.30 -14.79
C SER A 203 -9.17 12.01 -16.11
N LEU A 204 -10.24 12.67 -16.59
CA LEU A 204 -10.29 13.39 -17.87
C LEU A 204 -11.37 14.47 -17.81
N ASN A 205 -11.31 15.45 -18.70
CA ASN A 205 -12.38 16.46 -18.86
C ASN A 205 -13.53 16.03 -19.79
N LYS A 206 -13.46 14.79 -20.30
CA LYS A 206 -14.52 14.12 -21.09
C LYS A 206 -14.86 12.78 -20.44
N PRO A 207 -16.05 12.20 -20.71
CA PRO A 207 -16.40 10.88 -20.21
C PRO A 207 -15.36 9.82 -20.57
N ILE A 208 -14.96 9.00 -19.59
CA ILE A 208 -14.02 7.91 -19.80
C ILE A 208 -14.78 6.70 -20.34
N SER A 209 -14.45 6.27 -21.54
CA SER A 209 -15.17 5.20 -22.25
C SER A 209 -14.91 3.83 -21.61
N LYS A 210 -15.87 2.92 -21.74
CA LYS A 210 -15.73 1.51 -21.32
C LYS A 210 -14.61 0.80 -22.07
N SER A 211 -14.32 1.20 -23.32
CA SER A 211 -13.23 0.64 -24.12
C SER A 211 -11.84 0.89 -23.50
N ILE A 212 -11.62 2.05 -22.90
CA ILE A 212 -10.36 2.36 -22.20
C ILE A 212 -10.18 1.39 -21.02
N ILE A 213 -11.22 1.21 -20.21
CA ILE A 213 -11.19 0.29 -19.06
C ILE A 213 -10.98 -1.16 -19.50
N SER A 214 -11.66 -1.57 -20.59
CA SER A 214 -11.48 -2.90 -21.20
C SER A 214 -10.04 -3.13 -21.67
N ASN A 215 -9.44 -2.13 -22.32
CA ASN A 215 -8.03 -2.19 -22.76
C ASN A 215 -7.03 -2.27 -21.59
N ILE A 216 -7.29 -1.53 -20.50
CA ILE A 216 -6.49 -1.66 -19.26
C ILE A 216 -6.63 -3.08 -18.71
N ASN A 217 -7.87 -3.60 -18.62
CA ASN A 217 -8.11 -4.94 -18.10
C ASN A 217 -7.46 -6.03 -18.97
N LYS A 218 -7.44 -5.85 -20.32
CA LYS A 218 -6.75 -6.77 -21.23
C LYS A 218 -5.24 -6.83 -20.94
N ARG A 219 -4.59 -5.68 -20.69
CA ARG A 219 -3.16 -5.61 -20.32
C ARG A 219 -2.90 -6.28 -18.97
N LEU A 220 -3.76 -6.08 -17.99
CA LEU A 220 -3.66 -6.75 -16.71
C LEU A 220 -3.84 -8.26 -16.84
N LYS A 221 -4.81 -8.71 -17.64
CA LYS A 221 -5.08 -10.15 -17.88
C LYS A 221 -3.89 -10.85 -18.54
N SER A 222 -3.15 -10.20 -19.44
CA SER A 222 -1.96 -10.80 -20.06
C SER A 222 -0.84 -11.13 -19.07
N VAL A 223 -0.92 -10.62 -17.86
CA VAL A 223 0.05 -10.87 -16.78
C VAL A 223 -0.57 -11.58 -15.55
N GLY A 224 -1.79 -12.11 -15.68
CA GLY A 224 -2.46 -12.85 -14.59
C GLY A 224 -3.22 -11.98 -13.58
N LEU A 225 -3.35 -10.68 -13.83
CA LEU A 225 -4.16 -9.76 -13.03
C LEU A 225 -5.48 -9.42 -13.72
N SER A 226 -6.47 -8.94 -12.98
CA SER A 226 -7.73 -8.46 -13.55
C SER A 226 -8.33 -7.33 -12.72
N LEU A 227 -9.13 -6.49 -13.36
CA LEU A 227 -9.93 -5.48 -12.67
C LEU A 227 -11.17 -6.11 -12.03
N LYS A 228 -11.54 -5.67 -10.87
CA LYS A 228 -12.81 -6.00 -10.25
C LYS A 228 -13.93 -5.16 -10.84
N LEU A 229 -14.51 -5.64 -11.96
CA LEU A 229 -15.48 -4.87 -12.74
C LEU A 229 -16.72 -4.46 -11.93
N SER A 230 -17.15 -5.25 -10.94
CA SER A 230 -18.28 -4.92 -10.05
C SER A 230 -18.02 -3.75 -9.11
N LYS A 231 -16.77 -3.28 -9.00
CA LYS A 231 -16.37 -2.16 -8.13
C LYS A 231 -15.98 -0.90 -8.88
N ILE A 232 -16.13 -0.86 -10.20
CA ILE A 232 -15.83 0.33 -10.98
C ILE A 232 -16.75 1.47 -10.54
N LYS A 233 -16.14 2.60 -10.19
CA LYS A 233 -16.85 3.82 -9.84
C LYS A 233 -16.55 4.88 -10.89
N GLN A 234 -17.59 5.42 -11.48
CA GLN A 234 -17.49 6.52 -12.45
C GLN A 234 -18.21 7.74 -11.91
N TYR A 235 -17.53 8.87 -11.93
CA TYR A 235 -18.02 10.14 -11.43
C TYR A 235 -18.02 11.17 -12.56
N GLY A 236 -19.13 11.90 -12.71
CA GLY A 236 -19.26 13.04 -13.60
C GLY A 236 -19.05 14.39 -12.87
N PRO A 237 -19.27 15.51 -13.57
CA PRO A 237 -18.98 16.86 -13.04
C PRO A 237 -19.72 17.20 -11.75
N SER A 238 -21.01 16.85 -11.65
CA SER A 238 -21.86 17.16 -10.48
C SER A 238 -21.70 16.19 -9.33
N HIS A 239 -20.86 15.15 -9.44
CA HIS A 239 -20.70 14.16 -8.40
C HIS A 239 -19.61 14.52 -7.39
N TYR A 240 -19.84 14.15 -6.14
CA TYR A 240 -18.79 14.02 -5.13
C TYR A 240 -17.91 12.80 -5.47
N LYS A 241 -16.66 13.05 -5.86
CA LYS A 241 -15.74 12.01 -6.35
C LYS A 241 -14.94 11.44 -5.17
N VAL A 242 -15.14 10.17 -4.83
CA VAL A 242 -14.43 9.52 -3.72
C VAL A 242 -13.24 8.73 -4.24
N ILE A 243 -12.03 9.17 -3.88
CA ILE A 243 -10.74 8.60 -4.28
C ILE A 243 -9.97 8.20 -3.03
N THR A 244 -9.75 6.92 -2.81
CA THR A 244 -8.93 6.37 -1.70
C THR A 244 -9.25 7.02 -0.34
N GLY A 245 -10.55 7.16 -0.03
CA GLY A 245 -11.00 7.75 1.23
C GLY A 245 -10.96 9.29 1.32
N ASN A 246 -10.68 9.98 0.22
CA ASN A 246 -10.81 11.43 0.08
C ASN A 246 -12.01 11.74 -0.81
N CYS A 247 -12.55 12.96 -0.69
CA CYS A 247 -13.66 13.39 -1.49
C CYS A 247 -13.32 14.70 -2.22
N ILE A 248 -13.52 14.73 -3.53
CA ILE A 248 -13.46 15.96 -4.34
C ILE A 248 -14.89 16.41 -4.58
N THR A 249 -15.21 17.65 -4.20
CA THR A 249 -16.54 18.24 -4.41
C THR A 249 -16.73 18.67 -5.87
N PRO A 250 -17.99 18.93 -6.31
CA PRO A 250 -18.25 19.52 -7.64
C PRO A 250 -17.52 20.84 -7.87
N GLU A 251 -17.27 21.61 -6.81
CA GLU A 251 -16.55 22.90 -6.81
C GLU A 251 -15.02 22.71 -6.78
N HIS A 252 -14.54 21.48 -7.02
CA HIS A 252 -13.12 21.14 -7.07
C HIS A 252 -12.35 21.31 -5.74
N ASN A 253 -13.04 21.19 -4.59
CA ASN A 253 -12.39 21.22 -3.29
C ASN A 253 -12.12 19.79 -2.79
N LEU A 254 -10.94 19.58 -2.21
CA LEU A 254 -10.59 18.33 -1.56
C LEU A 254 -11.05 18.37 -0.09
N VAL A 255 -11.96 17.47 0.28
CA VAL A 255 -12.56 17.44 1.61
C VAL A 255 -12.55 16.01 2.19
N PRO A 256 -12.60 15.86 3.53
CA PRO A 256 -12.80 14.56 4.16
C PRO A 256 -14.14 13.94 3.76
N THR A 257 -14.17 12.62 3.59
CA THR A 257 -15.43 11.92 3.30
C THR A 257 -16.47 12.11 4.41
N ARG A 258 -17.74 12.09 4.03
CA ARG A 258 -18.87 12.15 4.98
C ARG A 258 -18.74 11.08 6.08
N LYS A 259 -18.30 9.88 5.72
CA LYS A 259 -18.08 8.77 6.66
C LYS A 259 -17.02 9.13 7.71
N LEU A 260 -15.87 9.67 7.31
CA LEU A 260 -14.80 10.03 8.24
C LEU A 260 -15.25 11.15 9.20
N ARG A 261 -15.93 12.17 8.67
CA ARG A 261 -16.50 13.25 9.50
C ARG A 261 -17.55 12.72 10.49
N TYR A 262 -18.44 11.84 10.04
CA TYR A 262 -19.44 11.21 10.89
C TYR A 262 -18.80 10.35 12.00
N ASP A 263 -17.79 9.55 11.67
CA ASP A 263 -17.08 8.71 12.63
C ASP A 263 -16.42 9.56 13.74
N ILE A 264 -15.78 10.69 13.37
CA ILE A 264 -15.18 11.63 14.33
C ILE A 264 -16.28 12.22 15.23
N SER A 265 -17.35 12.74 14.64
CA SER A 265 -18.46 13.32 15.39
C SER A 265 -19.11 12.31 16.35
N LYS A 266 -19.30 11.07 15.91
CA LYS A 266 -19.83 9.98 16.75
C LYS A 266 -18.96 9.67 17.96
N MET A 267 -17.62 9.73 17.81
CA MET A 267 -16.69 9.46 18.93
C MET A 267 -16.77 10.50 20.04
N VAL A 268 -17.13 11.74 19.71
CA VAL A 268 -17.19 12.86 20.69
C VAL A 268 -18.61 13.24 21.09
N ARG A 269 -19.61 12.72 20.40
CA ARG A 269 -21.03 13.05 20.67
C ARG A 269 -21.40 12.62 22.10
N ASN A 270 -21.88 13.58 22.90
CA ASN A 270 -22.31 13.39 24.29
C ASN A 270 -21.21 12.83 25.23
N LYS A 271 -19.93 12.98 24.88
CA LYS A 271 -18.80 12.56 25.71
C LYS A 271 -17.86 13.73 26.02
N LYS A 272 -17.40 13.83 27.27
CA LYS A 272 -16.28 14.70 27.61
C LYS A 272 -14.98 14.06 27.11
N LEU A 273 -14.13 14.82 26.42
CA LEU A 273 -12.85 14.30 25.91
C LEU A 273 -11.95 13.70 27.01
N THR A 274 -12.09 14.25 28.24
CA THR A 274 -11.33 13.77 29.42
C THR A 274 -11.77 12.37 29.88
N SER A 275 -13.01 11.95 29.57
CA SER A 275 -13.51 10.60 29.90
C SER A 275 -13.03 9.52 28.92
N LEU A 276 -12.51 9.89 27.76
CA LEU A 276 -12.02 8.93 26.77
C LEU A 276 -10.72 8.25 27.25
N THR A 277 -10.61 6.97 26.96
CA THR A 277 -9.35 6.23 27.18
C THR A 277 -8.22 6.75 26.31
N ILE A 278 -6.97 6.42 26.67
CA ILE A 278 -5.80 6.78 25.85
C ILE A 278 -5.91 6.18 24.43
N HIS A 279 -6.46 4.98 24.31
CA HIS A 279 -6.68 4.32 23.03
C HIS A 279 -7.70 5.09 22.15
N GLU A 280 -8.86 5.44 22.73
CA GLU A 280 -9.89 6.23 22.04
C GLU A 280 -9.36 7.61 21.61
N LEU A 281 -8.60 8.28 22.48
CA LEU A 281 -7.98 9.57 22.16
C LEU A 281 -6.94 9.45 21.04
N ARG A 282 -6.12 8.39 21.02
CA ARG A 282 -5.18 8.12 19.92
C ARG A 282 -5.92 7.88 18.60
N THR A 283 -6.98 7.07 18.64
CA THR A 283 -7.82 6.78 17.48
C THR A 283 -8.48 8.06 16.96
N LEU A 284 -9.04 8.88 17.85
CA LEU A 284 -9.65 10.18 17.51
C LEU A 284 -8.61 11.13 16.89
N SER A 285 -7.44 11.26 17.54
CA SER A 285 -6.35 12.10 17.03
C SER A 285 -5.88 11.65 15.65
N GLY A 286 -5.75 10.34 15.40
CA GLY A 286 -5.39 9.79 14.10
C GLY A 286 -6.43 10.07 13.02
N LYS A 287 -7.73 9.90 13.35
CA LYS A 287 -8.83 10.22 12.42
C LYS A 287 -8.86 11.72 12.06
N ILE A 288 -8.68 12.62 13.04
CA ILE A 288 -8.62 14.06 12.77
C ILE A 288 -7.37 14.42 11.97
N ALA A 289 -6.20 13.87 12.30
CA ALA A 289 -4.99 14.09 11.52
C ALA A 289 -5.17 13.67 10.05
N ALA A 290 -5.92 12.60 9.78
CA ALA A 290 -6.27 12.20 8.43
C ALA A 290 -7.15 13.25 7.71
N THR A 291 -8.03 14.01 8.41
CA THR A 291 -8.81 15.10 7.79
C THR A 291 -7.94 16.29 7.45
N HIS A 292 -6.90 16.57 8.24
CA HIS A 292 -6.00 17.70 8.01
C HIS A 292 -5.12 17.54 6.75
N LEU A 293 -4.98 16.33 6.22
CA LEU A 293 -4.31 16.10 4.93
C LEU A 293 -5.09 16.70 3.75
N GLN A 294 -6.40 16.89 3.92
CA GLN A 294 -7.31 17.44 2.92
C GLN A 294 -7.66 18.90 3.25
N ASP A 295 -8.09 19.14 4.48
CA ASP A 295 -8.49 20.45 4.99
C ASP A 295 -8.00 20.62 6.44
N PRO A 296 -6.94 21.42 6.67
CA PRO A 296 -6.37 21.65 8.00
C PRO A 296 -7.33 22.35 8.98
N THR A 297 -8.37 23.01 8.49
CA THR A 297 -9.34 23.75 9.32
C THR A 297 -10.39 22.82 9.92
N THR A 298 -10.69 21.71 9.21
CA THR A 298 -11.69 20.74 9.67
C THR A 298 -11.26 20.10 10.98
N PHE A 299 -12.06 20.31 12.04
CA PHE A 299 -11.81 19.82 13.41
C PHE A 299 -10.53 20.36 14.09
N ALA A 300 -9.97 21.49 13.67
CA ALA A 300 -8.71 22.00 14.22
C ALA A 300 -8.75 22.21 15.75
N CYS A 301 -9.81 22.83 16.29
CA CYS A 301 -9.98 23.01 17.74
C CYS A 301 -10.09 21.66 18.48
N LEU A 302 -10.85 20.71 17.94
CA LEU A 302 -10.99 19.37 18.50
C LEU A 302 -9.64 18.64 18.53
N TYR A 303 -8.83 18.79 17.46
CA TYR A 303 -7.49 18.22 17.36
C TYR A 303 -6.56 18.76 18.46
N ALA A 304 -6.50 20.08 18.61
CA ALA A 304 -5.68 20.72 19.63
C ALA A 304 -6.05 20.23 21.05
N LYS A 305 -7.35 20.21 21.38
CA LYS A 305 -7.85 19.70 22.67
C LYS A 305 -7.50 18.22 22.88
N THR A 306 -7.69 17.38 21.87
CA THR A 306 -7.36 15.94 21.94
C THR A 306 -5.88 15.71 22.17
N ARG A 307 -5.01 16.47 21.51
CA ARG A 307 -3.56 16.39 21.68
C ARG A 307 -3.10 16.85 23.07
N ALA A 308 -3.68 17.92 23.61
CA ALA A 308 -3.37 18.41 24.95
C ALA A 308 -3.72 17.36 26.03
N ILE A 309 -4.93 16.75 25.94
CA ILE A 309 -5.35 15.70 26.88
C ILE A 309 -4.48 14.45 26.76
N LEU A 310 -4.10 14.06 25.53
CA LEU A 310 -3.19 12.93 25.31
C LEU A 310 -1.82 13.18 25.95
N LYS A 311 -1.29 14.40 25.86
CA LYS A 311 -0.01 14.80 26.50
C LYS A 311 -0.13 14.71 28.02
N ALA A 312 -1.19 15.27 28.60
CA ALA A 312 -1.44 15.24 30.04
C ALA A 312 -1.60 13.80 30.58
N LYS A 313 -2.36 12.94 29.89
CA LYS A 313 -2.53 11.53 30.31
C LYS A 313 -1.26 10.68 30.19
N LYS A 314 -0.31 11.04 29.31
CA LYS A 314 1.00 10.37 29.19
C LYS A 314 2.00 10.80 30.27
N SER A 315 1.89 12.01 30.81
CA SER A 315 2.74 12.53 31.87
C SER A 315 2.40 12.04 33.27
N ILE A 316 1.26 11.34 33.44
CA ILE A 316 0.90 10.70 34.72
C ILE A 316 1.68 9.39 34.82
N PRO A 317 2.64 9.26 35.78
CA PRO A 317 3.35 8.00 35.98
C PRO A 317 2.36 6.92 36.38
N VAL A 318 2.43 5.77 35.70
CA VAL A 318 1.68 4.57 36.10
C VAL A 318 2.19 4.20 37.50
N LYS A 319 1.41 4.47 38.55
CA LYS A 319 1.69 3.93 39.89
C LYS A 319 1.77 2.40 39.73
N SER A 320 2.97 1.85 39.87
CA SER A 320 3.16 0.41 39.96
C SER A 320 2.29 -0.11 41.13
N LYS A 321 1.28 -0.89 40.79
CA LYS A 321 0.62 -1.70 41.82
C LYS A 321 1.69 -2.69 42.31
N ARG A 322 2.16 -2.45 43.53
CA ARG A 322 2.84 -3.47 44.36
C ARG A 322 1.89 -4.60 44.70
#